data_b88f72285412d8e6b654ad819010d25f
#
_entry.id   b88f72285412d8e6b654ad819010d25f
#
_cell.length_a   1.000
_cell.length_b   1.000
_cell.length_c   1.000
_cell.angle_alpha   90.00
_cell.angle_beta   90.00
_cell.angle_gamma   90.00
#
_symmetry.space_group_name_H-M   'P 1'
#
loop_
_entity.id
_entity.type
_entity.pdbx_description
1 polymer ?
#
loop_
_entity_poly.entity_id
_entity_poly.type
_entity_poly.pdbx_seq_one_letter_code
_entity_poly.pdbx_strand_id
1 'polypeptide(L)'
;YVVPVKIEHRSEISGLVHDTSSSGATVFIEPTAVVEANNEIKVLQSKERDEIERILFELSMEAGGFYEGIKASYECAVELNLIFAKAKLAYDMKATVPQLNDDGIINLRNARHPLIDKKKVVPTNISLGRDFDTLVITGPNTGGKTVSIKTLGLMSLMAMCGLMLPVGDRSEISVFDHVLADIGDEQSIEQSLSTFSSHMVNIIDIINTA
;
A
#
# COMPACT_ATOMS: atom_id res chain seq x y z
N TYR A 1 7.32 28.05 -45.35
CA TYR A 1 6.36 28.09 -46.47
C TYR A 1 7.06 28.54 -47.70
N VAL A 2 6.89 27.81 -48.84
CA VAL A 2 7.49 28.13 -50.13
C VAL A 2 6.42 28.35 -51.18
N VAL A 3 6.69 29.24 -52.13
CA VAL A 3 5.85 29.47 -53.27
C VAL A 3 6.56 29.02 -54.54
N PRO A 4 5.88 28.31 -55.43
CA PRO A 4 6.47 27.98 -56.75
C PRO A 4 6.48 29.21 -57.65
N VAL A 5 7.64 29.54 -58.22
CA VAL A 5 7.86 30.70 -59.08
C VAL A 5 8.48 30.23 -60.42
N LYS A 6 7.98 30.67 -61.52
CA LYS A 6 8.62 30.39 -62.80
C LYS A 6 10.01 31.04 -62.85
N ILE A 7 10.98 30.37 -63.40
CA ILE A 7 12.38 30.84 -63.44
C ILE A 7 12.50 32.26 -64.00
N GLU A 8 11.64 32.61 -64.96
CA GLU A 8 11.58 33.94 -65.66
C GLU A 8 11.24 35.06 -64.63
N HIS A 9 10.45 34.79 -63.59
CA HIS A 9 10.02 35.74 -62.56
C HIS A 9 10.80 35.63 -61.24
N ARG A 10 11.91 34.87 -61.23
CA ARG A 10 12.74 34.65 -60.04
C ARG A 10 13.19 35.95 -59.36
N SER A 11 13.51 36.98 -60.22
CA SER A 11 14.00 38.28 -59.72
C SER A 11 12.93 39.17 -59.08
N GLU A 12 11.64 38.86 -59.25
CA GLU A 12 10.51 39.65 -58.72
C GLU A 12 10.20 39.32 -57.29
N ILE A 13 10.64 38.15 -56.76
CA ILE A 13 10.39 37.69 -55.44
C ILE A 13 11.70 37.56 -54.68
N SER A 14 11.89 38.43 -53.69
CA SER A 14 13.00 38.32 -52.73
C SER A 14 12.74 37.19 -51.78
N GLY A 15 13.70 36.26 -51.62
CA GLY A 15 13.55 35.11 -50.73
C GLY A 15 14.65 34.07 -50.90
N LEU A 16 14.60 33.05 -50.06
CA LEU A 16 15.50 31.91 -50.10
C LEU A 16 14.96 30.85 -51.06
N VAL A 17 15.81 30.42 -51.99
CA VAL A 17 15.50 29.30 -52.87
C VAL A 17 15.75 28.01 -52.13
N HIS A 18 14.72 27.21 -51.94
CA HIS A 18 14.79 25.91 -51.29
C HIS A 18 15.03 24.77 -52.25
N ASP A 19 14.40 24.86 -53.44
CA ASP A 19 14.50 23.77 -54.43
C ASP A 19 14.18 24.29 -55.83
N THR A 20 14.51 23.48 -56.82
CA THR A 20 14.21 23.74 -58.24
C THR A 20 13.58 22.47 -58.84
N SER A 21 12.55 22.63 -59.63
CA SER A 21 11.89 21.50 -60.28
C SER A 21 12.87 20.74 -61.18
N SER A 22 12.65 19.46 -61.40
CA SER A 22 13.49 18.58 -62.25
C SER A 22 13.65 19.07 -63.68
N SER A 23 12.71 19.86 -64.22
CA SER A 23 12.78 20.52 -65.52
C SER A 23 13.52 21.85 -65.53
N GLY A 24 13.90 22.40 -64.36
CA GLY A 24 14.50 23.72 -64.21
C GLY A 24 13.55 24.90 -64.41
N ALA A 25 12.27 24.66 -64.76
CA ALA A 25 11.35 25.72 -65.17
C ALA A 25 10.69 26.45 -63.99
N THR A 26 10.73 25.84 -62.73
CA THR A 26 10.12 26.38 -61.57
C THR A 26 11.09 26.32 -60.39
N VAL A 27 11.19 27.40 -59.64
CA VAL A 27 11.96 27.50 -58.40
C VAL A 27 10.98 27.63 -57.22
N PHE A 28 11.27 26.95 -56.09
CA PHE A 28 10.52 27.05 -54.85
C PHE A 28 11.22 28.07 -53.95
N ILE A 29 10.58 29.23 -53.74
CA ILE A 29 11.13 30.36 -52.98
C ILE A 29 10.37 30.54 -51.69
N GLU A 30 11.06 30.66 -50.58
CA GLU A 30 10.51 31.18 -49.34
C GLU A 30 10.69 32.71 -49.33
N PRO A 31 9.60 33.50 -49.39
CA PRO A 31 9.70 34.94 -49.40
C PRO A 31 10.35 35.47 -48.12
N THR A 32 11.18 36.52 -48.21
CA THR A 32 11.90 37.10 -47.07
C THR A 32 10.96 37.47 -45.92
N ALA A 33 9.81 38.06 -46.24
CA ALA A 33 8.80 38.39 -45.22
C ALA A 33 8.28 37.15 -44.45
N VAL A 34 8.18 36.00 -45.12
CA VAL A 34 7.77 34.73 -44.47
C VAL A 34 8.88 34.20 -43.57
N VAL A 35 10.14 34.28 -44.03
CA VAL A 35 11.32 33.90 -43.22
C VAL A 35 11.38 34.74 -41.95
N GLU A 36 11.24 36.04 -42.09
CA GLU A 36 11.24 37.00 -40.96
C GLU A 36 10.11 36.69 -39.96
N ALA A 37 8.87 36.53 -40.44
CA ALA A 37 7.75 36.16 -39.62
C ALA A 37 7.93 34.81 -38.88
N ASN A 38 8.45 33.79 -39.60
CA ASN A 38 8.75 32.48 -38.99
C ASN A 38 9.84 32.59 -37.92
N ASN A 39 10.87 33.42 -38.14
CA ASN A 39 11.92 33.66 -37.16
C ASN A 39 11.38 34.39 -35.91
N GLU A 40 10.51 35.38 -36.12
CA GLU A 40 9.86 36.08 -35.02
C GLU A 40 8.99 35.14 -34.18
N ILE A 41 8.21 34.26 -34.84
CA ILE A 41 7.42 33.23 -34.13
C ILE A 41 8.33 32.31 -33.29
N LYS A 42 9.47 31.85 -33.84
CA LYS A 42 10.42 31.03 -33.07
C LYS A 42 10.99 31.74 -31.87
N VAL A 43 11.32 33.04 -32.01
CA VAL A 43 11.81 33.84 -30.89
C VAL A 43 10.73 34.02 -29.82
N LEU A 44 9.49 34.27 -30.25
CA LEU A 44 8.37 34.37 -29.31
C LEU A 44 8.08 33.08 -28.59
N GLN A 45 8.12 31.94 -29.31
CA GLN A 45 7.97 30.60 -28.70
C GLN A 45 9.08 30.29 -27.69
N SER A 46 10.32 30.72 -27.94
CA SER A 46 11.41 30.58 -26.97
C SER A 46 11.14 31.40 -25.73
N LYS A 47 10.76 32.69 -25.90
CA LYS A 47 10.41 33.56 -24.76
C LYS A 47 9.24 33.05 -23.95
N GLU A 48 8.21 32.50 -24.60
CA GLU A 48 7.08 31.86 -23.93
C GLU A 48 7.55 30.68 -23.04
N ARG A 49 8.43 29.82 -23.60
CA ARG A 49 8.99 28.69 -22.84
C ARG A 49 9.79 29.16 -21.62
N ASP A 50 10.68 30.13 -21.83
CA ASP A 50 11.49 30.70 -20.77
C ASP A 50 10.63 31.29 -19.65
N GLU A 51 9.53 31.97 -20.01
CA GLU A 51 8.59 32.54 -19.05
C GLU A 51 7.80 31.47 -18.28
N ILE A 52 7.37 30.41 -18.97
CA ILE A 52 6.73 29.24 -18.32
C ILE A 52 7.70 28.61 -17.32
N GLU A 53 8.95 28.39 -17.71
CA GLU A 53 9.97 27.83 -16.80
C GLU A 53 10.22 28.74 -15.60
N ARG A 54 10.27 30.04 -15.79
CA ARG A 54 10.42 31.01 -14.70
C ARG A 54 9.26 30.93 -13.71
N ILE A 55 8.02 30.92 -14.19
CA ILE A 55 6.83 30.82 -13.35
C ILE A 55 6.81 29.52 -12.57
N LEU A 56 7.08 28.39 -13.25
CA LEU A 56 7.11 27.08 -12.60
C LEU A 56 8.22 26.99 -11.54
N PHE A 57 9.38 27.59 -11.81
CA PHE A 57 10.47 27.67 -10.85
C PHE A 57 10.07 28.48 -9.59
N GLU A 58 9.47 29.66 -9.77
CA GLU A 58 9.03 30.49 -8.65
C GLU A 58 8.00 29.78 -7.79
N LEU A 59 6.97 29.18 -8.40
CA LEU A 59 5.95 28.41 -7.68
C LEU A 59 6.54 27.21 -6.94
N SER A 60 7.50 26.52 -7.56
CA SER A 60 8.18 25.39 -6.94
C SER A 60 9.03 25.81 -5.75
N MET A 61 9.72 26.94 -5.86
CA MET A 61 10.49 27.51 -4.77
C MET A 61 9.60 27.93 -3.60
N GLU A 62 8.47 28.56 -3.88
CA GLU A 62 7.49 28.94 -2.86
C GLU A 62 6.94 27.72 -2.13
N ALA A 63 6.47 26.70 -2.88
CA ALA A 63 6.01 25.43 -2.31
C ALA A 63 7.11 24.72 -1.50
N GLY A 64 8.35 24.74 -2.00
CA GLY A 64 9.51 24.18 -1.31
C GLY A 64 9.81 24.87 0.02
N GLY A 65 9.53 26.17 0.12
CA GLY A 65 9.67 26.92 1.38
C GLY A 65 8.74 26.41 2.50
N PHE A 66 7.64 25.74 2.16
CA PHE A 66 6.69 25.15 3.11
C PHE A 66 6.88 23.63 3.30
N TYR A 67 7.92 23.04 2.72
CA TYR A 67 8.13 21.58 2.70
C TYR A 67 7.99 20.93 4.07
N GLU A 68 8.67 21.45 5.10
CA GLU A 68 8.63 20.84 6.45
C GLU A 68 7.22 20.88 7.05
N GLY A 69 6.48 21.99 6.86
CA GLY A 69 5.09 22.10 7.33
C GLY A 69 4.14 21.16 6.59
N ILE A 70 4.29 21.04 5.28
CA ILE A 70 3.50 20.10 4.45
C ILE A 70 3.79 18.66 4.86
N LYS A 71 5.07 18.30 5.01
CA LYS A 71 5.51 16.97 5.44
C LYS A 71 4.94 16.61 6.82
N ALA A 72 5.11 17.49 7.82
CA ALA A 72 4.59 17.26 9.16
C ALA A 72 3.05 17.10 9.16
N SER A 73 2.34 17.91 8.39
CA SER A 73 0.88 17.83 8.26
C SER A 73 0.45 16.49 7.63
N TYR A 74 1.18 16.03 6.62
CA TYR A 74 0.91 14.73 5.98
C TYR A 74 1.15 13.57 6.96
N GLU A 75 2.28 13.58 7.69
CA GLU A 75 2.61 12.55 8.68
C GLU A 75 1.56 12.49 9.80
N CYS A 76 1.15 13.64 10.33
CA CYS A 76 0.06 13.72 11.31
C CYS A 76 -1.27 13.18 10.76
N ALA A 77 -1.61 13.48 9.51
CA ALA A 77 -2.83 12.99 8.88
C ALA A 77 -2.82 11.47 8.72
N VAL A 78 -1.67 10.87 8.35
CA VAL A 78 -1.50 9.42 8.25
C VAL A 78 -1.67 8.76 9.63
N GLU A 79 -1.03 9.31 10.66
CA GLU A 79 -1.13 8.79 12.02
C GLU A 79 -2.57 8.86 12.55
N LEU A 80 -3.25 9.99 12.39
CA LEU A 80 -4.65 10.16 12.77
C LEU A 80 -5.55 9.16 12.03
N ASN A 81 -5.32 8.97 10.73
CA ASN A 81 -6.09 7.99 9.95
C ASN A 81 -5.92 6.57 10.49
N LEU A 82 -4.71 6.18 10.88
CA LEU A 82 -4.44 4.88 11.50
C LEU A 82 -5.16 4.74 12.86
N ILE A 83 -5.10 5.77 13.71
CA ILE A 83 -5.77 5.79 15.01
C ILE A 83 -7.29 5.63 14.83
N PHE A 84 -7.89 6.39 13.92
CA PHE A 84 -9.33 6.28 13.64
C PHE A 84 -9.72 4.93 13.04
N ALA A 85 -8.88 4.34 12.17
CA ALA A 85 -9.11 3.00 11.64
C ALA A 85 -9.10 1.93 12.74
N LYS A 86 -8.12 1.97 13.67
CA LYS A 86 -8.05 1.10 14.84
C LYS A 86 -9.26 1.28 15.76
N ALA A 87 -9.65 2.52 16.04
CA ALA A 87 -10.82 2.83 16.86
C ALA A 87 -12.12 2.31 16.23
N LYS A 88 -12.32 2.54 14.94
CA LYS A 88 -13.49 2.02 14.21
C LYS A 88 -13.55 0.50 14.26
N LEU A 89 -12.43 -0.18 14.01
CA LEU A 89 -12.34 -1.63 14.11
C LEU A 89 -12.71 -2.12 15.53
N ALA A 90 -12.23 -1.43 16.58
CA ALA A 90 -12.57 -1.75 17.97
C ALA A 90 -14.07 -1.62 18.24
N TYR A 91 -14.72 -0.54 17.79
CA TYR A 91 -16.17 -0.38 17.90
C TYR A 91 -16.93 -1.48 17.15
N ASP A 92 -16.52 -1.79 15.94
CA ASP A 92 -17.15 -2.84 15.13
C ASP A 92 -17.06 -4.21 15.80
N MET A 93 -15.95 -4.54 16.46
CA MET A 93 -15.75 -5.81 17.15
C MET A 93 -16.30 -5.81 18.59
N LYS A 94 -16.73 -4.67 19.11
CA LYS A 94 -17.01 -4.46 20.56
C LYS A 94 -15.80 -4.91 21.38
N ALA A 95 -14.63 -4.44 20.99
CA ALA A 95 -13.35 -4.78 21.58
C ALA A 95 -13.09 -3.97 22.84
N THR A 96 -12.27 -4.53 23.74
CA THR A 96 -11.77 -3.88 24.95
C THR A 96 -10.25 -3.83 24.92
N VAL A 97 -9.66 -2.98 25.73
CA VAL A 97 -8.20 -2.93 25.93
C VAL A 97 -7.80 -4.07 26.84
N PRO A 98 -7.01 -5.06 26.40
CA PRO A 98 -6.48 -6.09 27.28
C PRO A 98 -5.35 -5.52 28.15
N GLN A 99 -5.12 -6.13 29.31
CA GLN A 99 -3.92 -5.88 30.07
C GLN A 99 -2.75 -6.62 29.42
N LEU A 100 -1.68 -5.89 29.09
CA LEU A 100 -0.47 -6.49 28.51
C LEU A 100 0.50 -6.87 29.63
N ASN A 101 1.22 -7.98 29.45
CA ASN A 101 2.29 -8.43 30.34
C ASN A 101 3.45 -9.07 29.54
N ASP A 102 4.57 -9.29 30.21
CA ASP A 102 5.75 -9.97 29.68
C ASP A 102 6.02 -11.32 30.37
N ASP A 103 5.08 -11.77 31.23
CA ASP A 103 5.20 -12.95 32.08
C ASP A 103 4.73 -14.24 31.42
N GLY A 104 4.35 -14.21 30.13
CA GLY A 104 3.79 -15.35 29.42
C GLY A 104 2.32 -15.66 29.81
N ILE A 105 1.67 -14.77 30.56
CA ILE A 105 0.31 -15.01 31.06
C ILE A 105 -0.74 -14.62 30.02
N ILE A 106 -1.64 -15.55 29.73
CA ILE A 106 -2.84 -15.34 28.92
C ILE A 106 -4.06 -15.65 29.77
N ASN A 107 -5.00 -14.71 29.86
CA ASN A 107 -6.30 -14.92 30.49
C ASN A 107 -7.36 -14.15 29.67
N LEU A 108 -7.84 -14.75 28.62
CA LEU A 108 -8.86 -14.19 27.75
C LEU A 108 -10.25 -14.61 28.22
N ARG A 109 -11.09 -13.64 28.55
CA ARG A 109 -12.46 -13.85 28.98
C ARG A 109 -13.43 -13.55 27.85
N ASN A 110 -14.38 -14.43 27.60
CA ASN A 110 -15.38 -14.27 26.55
C ASN A 110 -14.78 -13.86 25.19
N ALA A 111 -13.64 -14.44 24.84
CA ALA A 111 -12.94 -14.20 23.61
C ALA A 111 -13.79 -14.64 22.40
N ARG A 112 -13.97 -13.74 21.44
CA ARG A 112 -14.75 -14.00 20.22
C ARG A 112 -13.86 -13.88 19.01
N HIS A 113 -13.89 -14.87 18.14
CA HIS A 113 -13.10 -14.83 16.91
C HIS A 113 -13.58 -13.68 16.01
N PRO A 114 -12.73 -12.69 15.66
CA PRO A 114 -13.16 -11.46 15.00
C PRO A 114 -13.73 -11.67 13.59
N LEU A 115 -13.34 -12.74 12.90
CA LEU A 115 -13.78 -13.06 11.54
C LEU A 115 -15.02 -13.97 11.48
N ILE A 116 -15.56 -14.37 12.63
CA ILE A 116 -16.83 -15.14 12.68
C ILE A 116 -17.99 -14.17 12.91
N ASP A 117 -19.09 -14.42 12.21
CA ASP A 117 -20.32 -13.62 12.35
C ASP A 117 -20.70 -13.45 13.83
N LYS A 118 -20.97 -12.22 14.24
CA LYS A 118 -21.28 -11.85 15.63
C LYS A 118 -22.46 -12.59 16.22
N LYS A 119 -23.38 -13.08 15.38
CA LYS A 119 -24.55 -13.87 15.82
C LYS A 119 -24.26 -15.36 15.99
N LYS A 120 -23.15 -15.83 15.40
CA LYS A 120 -22.78 -17.25 15.38
C LYS A 120 -21.58 -17.54 16.26
N VAL A 121 -20.74 -16.54 16.58
CA VAL A 121 -19.53 -16.71 17.37
C VAL A 121 -19.89 -17.10 18.80
N VAL A 122 -19.28 -18.18 19.28
CA VAL A 122 -19.41 -18.62 20.68
C VAL A 122 -18.23 -18.04 21.45
N PRO A 123 -18.49 -17.23 22.52
CA PRO A 123 -17.42 -16.72 23.37
C PRO A 123 -16.71 -17.85 24.11
N THR A 124 -15.37 -17.80 24.16
CA THR A 124 -14.54 -18.82 24.81
C THR A 124 -13.62 -18.18 25.85
N ASN A 125 -13.43 -18.84 26.98
CA ASN A 125 -12.41 -18.45 27.96
C ASN A 125 -11.15 -19.27 27.73
N ILE A 126 -9.98 -18.60 27.68
CA ILE A 126 -8.68 -19.25 27.46
C ILE A 126 -7.73 -18.75 28.54
N SER A 127 -7.13 -19.66 29.30
CA SER A 127 -6.16 -19.35 30.34
C SER A 127 -4.91 -20.20 30.16
N LEU A 128 -3.72 -19.56 30.25
CA LEU A 128 -2.42 -20.19 30.10
C LEU A 128 -1.34 -19.32 30.77
N GLY A 129 -0.25 -19.92 31.21
CA GLY A 129 0.95 -19.22 31.67
C GLY A 129 0.98 -18.90 33.15
N ARG A 130 -0.14 -19.09 33.92
CA ARG A 130 -0.17 -18.80 35.34
C ARG A 130 0.00 -20.09 36.19
N ASP A 131 -0.86 -21.07 35.95
CA ASP A 131 -0.86 -22.32 36.70
C ASP A 131 -0.26 -23.47 35.86
N PHE A 132 -0.24 -23.33 34.57
CA PHE A 132 0.29 -24.29 33.60
C PHE A 132 0.73 -23.54 32.33
N ASP A 133 1.73 -24.10 31.65
CA ASP A 133 2.34 -23.58 30.42
C ASP A 133 1.88 -24.30 29.16
N THR A 134 1.16 -25.39 29.31
CA THR A 134 0.68 -26.26 28.22
C THR A 134 -0.81 -26.48 28.32
N LEU A 135 -1.54 -26.19 27.24
CA LEU A 135 -2.99 -26.40 27.13
C LEU A 135 -3.31 -27.43 26.07
N VAL A 136 -3.89 -28.57 26.49
CA VAL A 136 -4.37 -29.63 25.61
C VAL A 136 -5.89 -29.52 25.42
N ILE A 137 -6.32 -29.29 24.17
CA ILE A 137 -7.74 -29.16 23.82
C ILE A 137 -8.21 -30.45 23.15
N THR A 138 -9.10 -31.19 23.80
CA THR A 138 -9.68 -32.46 23.28
C THR A 138 -11.17 -32.30 22.98
N GLY A 139 -11.72 -33.20 22.17
CA GLY A 139 -13.15 -33.22 21.86
C GLY A 139 -13.43 -33.50 20.38
N PRO A 140 -14.71 -33.56 19.98
CA PRO A 140 -15.10 -33.80 18.58
C PRO A 140 -14.69 -32.67 17.65
N ASN A 141 -14.59 -32.94 16.34
CA ASN A 141 -14.15 -31.91 15.35
C ASN A 141 -15.13 -30.74 15.28
N THR A 142 -16.40 -30.93 15.59
CA THR A 142 -17.43 -29.89 15.66
C THR A 142 -17.37 -29.06 16.94
N GLY A 143 -16.51 -29.42 17.90
CA GLY A 143 -16.42 -28.77 19.22
C GLY A 143 -15.64 -27.46 19.28
N GLY A 144 -15.22 -26.90 18.15
CA GLY A 144 -14.55 -25.59 18.11
C GLY A 144 -13.06 -25.61 18.49
N LYS A 145 -12.39 -26.78 18.58
CA LYS A 145 -10.95 -26.88 18.89
C LYS A 145 -10.08 -25.98 18.03
N THR A 146 -10.17 -26.14 16.72
CA THR A 146 -9.39 -25.34 15.75
C THR A 146 -9.72 -23.85 15.83
N VAL A 147 -10.99 -23.52 16.05
CA VAL A 147 -11.41 -22.12 16.23
C VAL A 147 -10.78 -21.51 17.47
N SER A 148 -10.71 -22.25 18.59
CA SER A 148 -10.10 -21.77 19.84
C SER A 148 -8.60 -21.46 19.66
N ILE A 149 -7.86 -22.36 19.00
CA ILE A 149 -6.43 -22.17 18.72
C ILE A 149 -6.22 -20.97 17.76
N LYS A 150 -7.00 -20.90 16.69
CA LYS A 150 -6.95 -19.77 15.75
C LYS A 150 -7.32 -18.45 16.43
N THR A 151 -8.29 -18.47 17.34
CA THR A 151 -8.67 -17.27 18.12
C THR A 151 -7.53 -16.80 18.98
N LEU A 152 -6.87 -17.70 19.72
CA LEU A 152 -5.73 -17.37 20.57
C LEU A 152 -4.59 -16.76 19.78
N GLY A 153 -4.13 -17.42 18.72
CA GLY A 153 -3.04 -16.92 17.88
C GLY A 153 -3.34 -15.58 17.24
N LEU A 154 -4.56 -15.40 16.70
CA LEU A 154 -4.97 -14.13 16.09
C LEU A 154 -5.04 -13.00 17.13
N MET A 155 -5.54 -13.25 18.34
CA MET A 155 -5.59 -12.24 19.40
C MET A 155 -4.21 -11.86 19.90
N SER A 156 -3.28 -12.79 20.00
CA SER A 156 -1.88 -12.49 20.32
C SER A 156 -1.28 -11.54 19.27
N LEU A 157 -1.42 -11.83 17.98
CA LEU A 157 -0.94 -10.95 16.90
C LEU A 157 -1.65 -9.60 16.90
N MET A 158 -2.96 -9.55 17.15
CA MET A 158 -3.71 -8.29 17.24
C MET A 158 -3.22 -7.42 18.38
N ALA A 159 -2.98 -8.00 19.58
CA ALA A 159 -2.43 -7.29 20.73
C ALA A 159 -1.05 -6.70 20.40
N MET A 160 -0.16 -7.49 19.79
CA MET A 160 1.17 -7.05 19.39
C MET A 160 1.14 -5.94 18.32
N CYS A 161 0.08 -5.87 17.50
CA CYS A 161 -0.17 -4.76 16.58
C CYS A 161 -0.80 -3.52 17.24
N GLY A 162 -1.02 -3.54 18.56
CA GLY A 162 -1.67 -2.46 19.31
C GLY A 162 -3.15 -2.30 18.94
N LEU A 163 -3.84 -3.41 18.68
CA LEU A 163 -5.28 -3.44 18.46
C LEU A 163 -6.00 -3.82 19.75
N MET A 164 -7.19 -3.27 19.97
CA MET A 164 -8.10 -3.75 21.01
C MET A 164 -8.65 -5.12 20.61
N LEU A 165 -8.95 -5.96 21.62
CA LEU A 165 -9.40 -7.33 21.42
C LEU A 165 -10.89 -7.50 21.67
N PRO A 166 -11.61 -8.35 20.91
CA PRO A 166 -13.01 -8.69 21.15
C PRO A 166 -13.13 -9.70 22.32
N VAL A 167 -12.76 -9.24 23.51
CA VAL A 167 -12.74 -10.00 24.77
C VAL A 167 -13.54 -9.29 25.86
N GLY A 168 -13.81 -9.97 26.95
CA GLY A 168 -14.43 -9.39 28.13
C GLY A 168 -13.42 -8.57 28.95
N ASP A 169 -13.95 -7.73 29.84
CA ASP A 169 -13.16 -6.89 30.73
C ASP A 169 -12.19 -7.72 31.60
N ARG A 170 -11.07 -7.10 31.94
CA ARG A 170 -9.98 -7.72 32.73
C ARG A 170 -9.34 -8.93 32.03
N SER A 171 -9.41 -8.98 30.70
CA SER A 171 -8.60 -9.93 29.93
C SER A 171 -7.15 -9.50 29.92
N GLU A 172 -6.26 -10.47 29.97
CA GLU A 172 -4.82 -10.29 30.04
C GLU A 172 -4.17 -11.12 28.93
N ILE A 173 -3.13 -10.58 28.28
CA ILE A 173 -2.39 -11.27 27.24
C ILE A 173 -0.91 -10.86 27.28
N SER A 174 -0.04 -11.83 27.09
CA SER A 174 1.40 -11.58 27.02
C SER A 174 1.84 -11.11 25.63
N VAL A 175 2.89 -10.33 25.62
CA VAL A 175 3.65 -10.00 24.41
C VAL A 175 4.67 -11.11 24.17
N PHE A 176 4.70 -11.66 22.96
CA PHE A 176 5.58 -12.78 22.57
C PHE A 176 6.55 -12.35 21.49
N ASP A 177 7.74 -12.88 21.50
CA ASP A 177 8.70 -12.69 20.39
C ASP A 177 8.25 -13.44 19.14
N HIS A 178 7.64 -14.61 19.31
CA HIS A 178 7.16 -15.46 18.22
C HIS A 178 5.76 -15.99 18.49
N VAL A 179 4.94 -16.04 17.46
CA VAL A 179 3.65 -16.75 17.44
C VAL A 179 3.72 -17.77 16.32
N LEU A 180 3.99 -19.00 16.68
CA LEU A 180 4.21 -20.11 15.75
C LEU A 180 3.00 -21.04 15.76
N ALA A 181 2.56 -21.49 14.60
CA ALA A 181 1.38 -22.33 14.49
C ALA A 181 1.52 -23.36 13.37
N ASP A 182 1.13 -24.58 13.66
CA ASP A 182 0.91 -25.62 12.66
C ASP A 182 -0.58 -25.94 12.60
N ILE A 183 -1.28 -25.32 11.66
CA ILE A 183 -2.74 -25.40 11.50
C ILE A 183 -3.04 -25.77 10.05
N GLY A 184 -3.29 -27.06 9.78
CA GLY A 184 -3.65 -27.57 8.46
C GLY A 184 -5.08 -28.11 8.40
N ASP A 185 -5.68 -28.16 7.20
CA ASP A 185 -6.98 -28.80 6.95
C ASP A 185 -6.74 -30.28 6.57
N GLU A 186 -7.29 -31.21 7.37
CA GLU A 186 -7.24 -32.67 7.16
C GLU A 186 -8.18 -33.16 6.02
N GLN A 187 -8.68 -32.30 5.14
CA GLN A 187 -9.87 -32.59 4.31
C GLN A 187 -9.64 -33.31 2.97
N SER A 188 -8.42 -33.75 2.60
CA SER A 188 -8.23 -34.53 1.38
C SER A 188 -7.27 -35.70 1.54
N ILE A 189 -7.78 -36.90 1.34
CA ILE A 189 -7.02 -38.16 1.42
C ILE A 189 -5.95 -38.25 0.32
N GLU A 190 -6.15 -37.62 -0.84
CA GLU A 190 -5.19 -37.61 -1.96
C GLU A 190 -4.01 -36.63 -1.75
N GLN A 191 -4.13 -35.66 -0.85
CA GLN A 191 -3.05 -34.72 -0.47
C GLN A 191 -2.30 -35.16 0.80
N SER A 192 -2.67 -36.30 1.41
CA SER A 192 -2.21 -36.66 2.76
C SER A 192 -0.68 -36.81 2.90
N LEU A 193 0.03 -37.29 1.87
CA LEU A 193 1.49 -37.49 1.96
C LEU A 193 2.28 -36.17 1.84
N SER A 194 1.83 -35.24 0.98
CA SER A 194 2.45 -33.93 0.87
C SER A 194 2.10 -33.02 2.07
N THR A 195 0.88 -33.17 2.60
CA THR A 195 0.41 -32.46 3.78
C THR A 195 1.17 -32.92 5.03
N PHE A 196 1.35 -34.23 5.22
CA PHE A 196 2.15 -34.75 6.33
C PHE A 196 3.60 -34.28 6.28
N SER A 197 4.24 -34.32 5.12
CA SER A 197 5.61 -33.83 4.96
C SER A 197 5.71 -32.31 5.26
N SER A 198 4.73 -31.52 4.82
CA SER A 198 4.69 -30.07 5.09
C SER A 198 4.52 -29.78 6.59
N HIS A 199 3.65 -30.52 7.28
CA HIS A 199 3.50 -30.43 8.72
C HIS A 199 4.78 -30.79 9.47
N MET A 200 5.47 -31.86 9.06
CA MET A 200 6.74 -32.25 9.69
C MET A 200 7.83 -31.19 9.52
N VAL A 201 7.95 -30.60 8.34
CA VAL A 201 8.91 -29.51 8.11
C VAL A 201 8.55 -28.30 8.97
N ASN A 202 7.28 -27.89 9.01
CA ASN A 202 6.83 -26.78 9.83
C ASN A 202 7.07 -27.01 11.33
N ILE A 203 6.80 -28.21 11.83
CA ILE A 203 7.08 -28.59 13.23
C ILE A 203 8.59 -28.51 13.54
N ILE A 204 9.44 -28.99 12.61
CA ILE A 204 10.90 -28.89 12.78
C ILE A 204 11.33 -27.42 12.85
N ASP A 205 10.79 -26.57 11.98
CA ASP A 205 11.10 -25.14 11.97
C ASP A 205 10.63 -24.46 13.27
N ILE A 206 9.45 -24.82 13.77
CA ILE A 206 8.93 -24.36 15.06
C ILE A 206 9.89 -24.74 16.21
N ILE A 207 10.31 -25.99 16.27
CA ILE A 207 11.22 -26.50 17.32
C ILE A 207 12.59 -25.79 17.26
N ASN A 208 13.07 -25.47 16.07
CA ASN A 208 14.35 -24.78 15.91
C ASN A 208 14.29 -23.28 16.20
N THR A 209 13.10 -22.68 16.19
CA THR A 209 12.86 -21.24 16.39
C THR A 209 12.47 -20.92 17.83
N ALA A 210 11.82 -21.86 18.52
CA ALA A 210 11.40 -21.72 19.93
C ALA A 210 12.57 -21.97 20.89
#